data_87c629e106749a8a99b39b6984b6ae46
#
_entry.id   87c629e106749a8a99b39b6984b6ae46
#
_cell.length_a   1.000
_cell.length_b   1.000
_cell.length_c   1.000
_cell.angle_alpha   90.00
_cell.angle_beta   90.00
_cell.angle_gamma   90.00
#
_symmetry.space_group_name_H-M   'P 1'
#
loop_
_entity.id
_entity.type
_entity.pdbx_description
1 polymer ?
#
loop_
_entity_poly.entity_id
_entity_poly.type
_entity_poly.pdbx_seq_one_letter_code
_entity_poly.pdbx_strand_id
1 'polypeptide(L)'
;MRKSFLDFNRVNAEKNLHSRLNILILILLILIILLISRLYFLQVVSFEHFDTLSETNRIKYIQTPPRRGIIYDRNNMVLADNSSQYSIEINIKEANNIKKIISGIKKEINLTQEEINSFYTKKSKYSHRNSIILKTNLTDSEIAKVLSIRYKFDGLDVTASLMRKYPYKEITSHVLGNVGYIDKSDLSRIDRQNYKSIKYIGKTGIEKTYENILFGVPGYKQVEVNARGRQIRNIDEKPSVPGKDIHLTIDINLQKYMYSKMLGFSGSSIAMNPKNGEVLGMISAPAFDPNNNLWGSFGNYDEIKELNSPMFNRSINGLYSPGSTIKPLVAINAVKNKVIDLETSYFAGPFFQLPTSSRRYRDWKPEGHGEVNLQKAIEQSCDVYFYMLADNLGIKKLSSFFKYFSFGEKTGIDLPYESSGVLPSEDWKLKNIGYKWTDGDTIITGIGQGYFLSTPLQLVYAASIIANKGLIVTPKLNRDIEIEKDKKTLEKENFLTNEIKDELWEAIRQAMFNVVNQENGTAYWTTKNKKNNISGKTGTVQVYSLSQETDEREKENLPKHLKDHSLYIGYAPKEDPQIVVATIVENVGSGSKYAAPISNEIINYYLNKIRERN
;
A
#
# COMPACT_ATOMS: atom_id res chain seq x y z
N MET A 1 -45.90 -105.63 -15.02
CA MET A 1 -45.44 -104.74 -13.94
C MET A 1 -44.42 -103.66 -14.36
N ARG A 2 -43.73 -103.73 -15.50
CA ARG A 2 -42.75 -102.68 -15.87
C ARG A 2 -43.35 -101.38 -16.51
N LYS A 3 -44.59 -101.45 -17.12
CA LYS A 3 -45.23 -100.27 -17.73
C LYS A 3 -45.86 -99.33 -16.68
N SER A 4 -46.40 -99.83 -15.58
CA SER A 4 -47.05 -98.97 -14.56
C SER A 4 -46.04 -98.16 -13.71
N PHE A 5 -44.79 -98.63 -13.58
CA PHE A 5 -43.74 -97.91 -12.83
C PHE A 5 -43.15 -96.72 -13.62
N LEU A 6 -43.12 -96.84 -14.95
CA LEU A 6 -42.67 -95.75 -15.84
C LEU A 6 -43.66 -94.61 -15.89
N ASP A 7 -44.95 -94.94 -15.91
CA ASP A 7 -46.02 -93.93 -15.92
C ASP A 7 -46.17 -93.19 -14.63
N PHE A 8 -45.99 -93.88 -13.49
CA PHE A 8 -45.99 -93.25 -12.13
C PHE A 8 -44.83 -92.25 -11.96
N ASN A 9 -43.63 -92.61 -12.43
CA ASN A 9 -42.48 -91.73 -12.42
C ASN A 9 -42.61 -90.54 -13.36
N ARG A 10 -43.29 -90.69 -14.53
CA ARG A 10 -43.58 -89.58 -15.44
C ARG A 10 -44.55 -88.58 -14.83
N VAL A 11 -45.68 -89.05 -14.25
CA VAL A 11 -46.64 -88.18 -13.59
C VAL A 11 -46.08 -87.42 -12.37
N ASN A 12 -45.20 -88.05 -11.60
CA ASN A 12 -44.49 -87.35 -10.52
C ASN A 12 -43.41 -86.39 -11.02
N ALA A 13 -42.76 -86.71 -12.14
CA ALA A 13 -41.78 -85.83 -12.75
C ALA A 13 -42.47 -84.57 -13.34
N GLU A 14 -43.64 -84.76 -13.99
CA GLU A 14 -44.49 -83.67 -14.52
C GLU A 14 -45.07 -82.79 -13.40
N LYS A 15 -45.56 -83.37 -12.29
CA LYS A 15 -46.05 -82.62 -11.12
C LYS A 15 -44.89 -81.81 -10.46
N ASN A 16 -43.71 -82.39 -10.34
CA ASN A 16 -42.51 -81.71 -9.81
C ASN A 16 -42.03 -80.58 -10.75
N LEU A 17 -42.14 -80.80 -12.05
CA LEU A 17 -41.83 -79.76 -13.06
C LEU A 17 -42.80 -78.60 -13.00
N HIS A 18 -44.12 -78.86 -12.91
CA HIS A 18 -45.13 -77.80 -12.74
C HIS A 18 -44.97 -77.06 -11.43
N SER A 19 -44.66 -77.77 -10.32
CA SER A 19 -44.41 -77.11 -9.02
C SER A 19 -43.18 -76.21 -9.07
N ARG A 20 -42.08 -76.61 -9.70
CA ARG A 20 -40.89 -75.79 -9.91
C ARG A 20 -41.15 -74.60 -10.85
N LEU A 21 -41.97 -74.80 -11.92
CA LEU A 21 -42.40 -73.77 -12.84
C LEU A 21 -43.24 -72.69 -12.11
N ASN A 22 -44.20 -73.13 -11.28
CA ASN A 22 -45.01 -72.21 -10.48
C ASN A 22 -44.21 -71.42 -9.47
N ILE A 23 -43.17 -72.02 -8.84
CA ILE A 23 -42.24 -71.32 -7.94
C ILE A 23 -41.41 -70.28 -8.75
N LEU A 24 -40.95 -70.62 -9.94
CA LEU A 24 -40.23 -69.66 -10.82
C LEU A 24 -41.12 -68.53 -11.27
N ILE A 25 -42.40 -68.82 -11.63
CA ILE A 25 -43.39 -67.78 -12.00
C ILE A 25 -43.68 -66.87 -10.78
N LEU A 26 -43.81 -67.43 -9.57
CA LEU A 26 -44.03 -66.66 -8.37
C LEU A 26 -42.83 -65.76 -8.07
N ILE A 27 -41.62 -66.25 -8.17
CA ILE A 27 -40.38 -65.47 -8.01
C ILE A 27 -40.32 -64.33 -9.05
N LEU A 28 -40.68 -64.64 -10.29
CA LEU A 28 -40.69 -63.64 -11.38
C LEU A 28 -41.74 -62.54 -11.08
N LEU A 29 -42.94 -62.91 -10.62
CA LEU A 29 -44.00 -61.98 -10.24
C LEU A 29 -43.55 -61.09 -9.04
N ILE A 30 -42.88 -61.64 -8.04
CA ILE A 30 -42.35 -60.89 -6.93
C ILE A 30 -41.29 -59.89 -7.43
N LEU A 31 -40.38 -60.31 -8.30
CA LEU A 31 -39.37 -59.41 -8.89
C LEU A 31 -39.99 -58.28 -9.72
N ILE A 32 -41.06 -58.57 -10.50
CA ILE A 32 -41.81 -57.57 -11.25
C ILE A 32 -42.50 -56.57 -10.32
N ILE A 33 -43.15 -57.05 -9.23
CA ILE A 33 -43.78 -56.19 -8.24
C ILE A 33 -42.74 -55.29 -7.53
N LEU A 34 -41.59 -55.84 -7.17
CA LEU A 34 -40.48 -55.04 -6.60
C LEU A 34 -39.98 -53.98 -7.57
N LEU A 35 -39.87 -54.33 -8.85
CA LEU A 35 -39.43 -53.39 -9.90
C LEU A 35 -40.44 -52.27 -10.13
N ILE A 36 -41.76 -52.61 -10.21
CA ILE A 36 -42.86 -51.64 -10.31
C ILE A 36 -42.92 -50.74 -9.06
N SER A 37 -42.78 -51.32 -7.85
CA SER A 37 -42.75 -50.57 -6.60
C SER A 37 -41.57 -49.62 -6.56
N ARG A 38 -40.40 -50.05 -7.02
CA ARG A 38 -39.22 -49.19 -7.12
C ARG A 38 -39.38 -48.09 -8.18
N LEU A 39 -40.00 -48.39 -9.30
CA LEU A 39 -40.30 -47.42 -10.34
C LEU A 39 -41.31 -46.35 -9.83
N TYR A 40 -42.37 -46.79 -9.14
CA TYR A 40 -43.34 -45.90 -8.52
C TYR A 40 -42.67 -45.01 -7.45
N PHE A 41 -41.82 -45.55 -6.63
CA PHE A 41 -41.07 -44.78 -5.64
C PHE A 41 -40.20 -43.70 -6.30
N LEU A 42 -39.47 -44.05 -7.36
CA LEU A 42 -38.59 -43.10 -8.07
C LEU A 42 -39.36 -42.05 -8.88
N GLN A 43 -40.47 -42.46 -9.54
CA GLN A 43 -41.16 -41.57 -10.47
C GLN A 43 -42.31 -40.78 -9.86
N VAL A 44 -42.85 -41.22 -8.72
CA VAL A 44 -43.99 -40.54 -8.06
C VAL A 44 -43.58 -40.00 -6.70
N VAL A 45 -43.05 -40.83 -5.80
CA VAL A 45 -42.76 -40.42 -4.43
C VAL A 45 -41.54 -39.51 -4.36
N SER A 46 -40.51 -39.81 -5.13
CA SER A 46 -39.24 -39.05 -5.14
C SER A 46 -39.11 -38.13 -6.37
N PHE A 47 -40.19 -37.92 -7.12
CA PHE A 47 -40.15 -37.11 -8.35
C PHE A 47 -39.61 -35.72 -8.13
N GLU A 48 -40.17 -34.96 -7.19
CA GLU A 48 -39.73 -33.59 -6.90
C GLU A 48 -38.25 -33.53 -6.48
N HIS A 49 -37.79 -34.53 -5.72
CA HIS A 49 -36.38 -34.60 -5.31
C HIS A 49 -35.44 -34.84 -6.50
N PHE A 50 -35.77 -35.79 -7.39
CA PHE A 50 -34.92 -36.08 -8.56
C PHE A 50 -35.07 -35.04 -9.66
N ASP A 51 -36.21 -34.38 -9.77
CA ASP A 51 -36.43 -33.26 -10.67
C ASP A 51 -35.61 -32.06 -10.24
N THR A 52 -35.62 -31.71 -8.95
CA THR A 52 -34.74 -30.66 -8.36
C THR A 52 -33.27 -30.97 -8.57
N LEU A 53 -32.84 -32.20 -8.35
CA LEU A 53 -31.45 -32.62 -8.60
C LEU A 53 -31.09 -32.53 -10.09
N SER A 54 -31.99 -32.91 -10.97
CA SER A 54 -31.81 -32.81 -12.43
C SER A 54 -31.70 -31.35 -12.87
N GLU A 55 -32.60 -30.49 -12.38
CA GLU A 55 -32.54 -29.04 -12.64
C GLU A 55 -31.28 -28.39 -12.08
N THR A 56 -30.89 -28.72 -10.85
CA THR A 56 -29.68 -28.18 -10.21
C THR A 56 -28.42 -28.63 -10.97
N ASN A 57 -28.41 -29.81 -11.55
CA ASN A 57 -27.27 -30.29 -12.36
C ASN A 57 -27.29 -29.70 -13.77
N ARG A 58 -28.44 -29.31 -14.30
CA ARG A 58 -28.61 -28.76 -15.66
C ARG A 58 -28.40 -27.25 -15.68
N ILE A 59 -28.77 -26.54 -14.59
CA ILE A 59 -28.70 -25.09 -14.51
C ILE A 59 -27.50 -24.68 -13.64
N LYS A 60 -26.61 -23.86 -14.19
CA LYS A 60 -25.51 -23.26 -13.46
C LYS A 60 -25.62 -21.74 -13.44
N TYR A 61 -25.34 -21.15 -12.28
CA TYR A 61 -25.20 -19.71 -12.13
C TYR A 61 -23.72 -19.34 -12.29
N ILE A 62 -23.42 -18.61 -13.34
CA ILE A 62 -22.07 -18.07 -13.62
C ILE A 62 -22.09 -16.59 -13.25
N GLN A 63 -21.29 -16.21 -12.27
CA GLN A 63 -21.16 -14.81 -11.86
C GLN A 63 -20.41 -14.01 -12.93
N THR A 64 -20.95 -12.85 -13.32
CA THR A 64 -20.32 -11.92 -14.26
C THR A 64 -19.64 -10.82 -13.47
N PRO A 65 -18.30 -10.69 -13.55
CA PRO A 65 -17.57 -9.65 -12.82
C PRO A 65 -17.98 -8.26 -13.31
N PRO A 66 -18.16 -7.28 -12.40
CA PRO A 66 -18.43 -5.92 -12.79
C PRO A 66 -17.17 -5.26 -13.37
N ARG A 67 -17.36 -4.21 -14.16
CA ARG A 67 -16.27 -3.29 -14.53
C ARG A 67 -15.86 -2.51 -13.29
N ARG A 68 -14.59 -2.54 -12.95
CA ARG A 68 -14.04 -1.80 -11.81
C ARG A 68 -14.03 -0.30 -12.14
N GLY A 69 -14.38 0.56 -11.17
CA GLY A 69 -14.38 2.01 -11.32
C GLY A 69 -13.02 2.54 -11.79
N ILE A 70 -13.03 3.58 -12.60
CA ILE A 70 -11.82 4.26 -13.08
C ILE A 70 -11.28 5.16 -11.96
N ILE A 71 -9.96 5.30 -11.87
CA ILE A 71 -9.32 6.24 -10.95
C ILE A 71 -8.71 7.36 -11.77
N TYR A 72 -9.11 8.59 -11.44
CA TYR A 72 -8.63 9.82 -12.08
C TYR A 72 -7.72 10.61 -11.15
N ASP A 73 -6.86 11.44 -11.72
CA ASP A 73 -6.17 12.49 -11.01
C ASP A 73 -7.08 13.72 -10.81
N ARG A 74 -6.59 14.76 -10.12
CA ARG A 74 -7.33 16.01 -9.90
C ARG A 74 -7.71 16.77 -11.17
N ASN A 75 -7.06 16.49 -12.30
CA ASN A 75 -7.26 17.11 -13.60
C ASN A 75 -7.99 16.17 -14.61
N ASN A 76 -8.65 15.12 -14.10
CA ASN A 76 -9.36 14.09 -14.87
C ASN A 76 -8.46 13.24 -15.79
N MET A 77 -7.16 13.15 -15.51
CA MET A 77 -6.28 12.22 -16.20
C MET A 77 -6.44 10.82 -15.62
N VAL A 78 -6.58 9.81 -16.48
CA VAL A 78 -6.81 8.42 -16.07
C VAL A 78 -5.55 7.84 -15.44
N LEU A 79 -5.60 7.49 -14.16
CA LEU A 79 -4.53 6.86 -13.39
C LEU A 79 -4.63 5.33 -13.36
N ALA A 80 -5.85 4.78 -13.33
CA ALA A 80 -6.10 3.35 -13.44
C ALA A 80 -7.40 3.09 -14.21
N ASP A 81 -7.35 2.18 -15.18
CA ASP A 81 -8.46 1.81 -16.06
C ASP A 81 -8.56 0.28 -16.17
N ASN A 82 -9.50 -0.19 -16.96
CA ASN A 82 -9.71 -1.58 -17.28
C ASN A 82 -9.43 -1.82 -18.76
N SER A 83 -8.59 -2.79 -19.09
CA SER A 83 -8.37 -3.23 -20.47
C SER A 83 -8.89 -4.64 -20.67
N SER A 84 -9.54 -4.88 -21.80
CA SER A 84 -9.90 -6.24 -22.20
C SER A 84 -8.63 -6.98 -22.63
N GLN A 85 -8.37 -8.12 -22.03
CA GLN A 85 -7.23 -8.96 -22.36
C GLN A 85 -7.65 -10.42 -22.46
N TYR A 86 -7.06 -11.11 -23.42
CA TYR A 86 -7.22 -12.56 -23.54
C TYR A 86 -6.10 -13.27 -22.78
N SER A 87 -6.48 -14.30 -22.06
CA SER A 87 -5.57 -15.14 -21.29
C SER A 87 -5.80 -16.63 -21.54
N ILE A 88 -4.71 -17.40 -21.48
CA ILE A 88 -4.77 -18.85 -21.45
C ILE A 88 -5.01 -19.29 -20.01
N GLU A 89 -6.10 -19.99 -19.78
CA GLU A 89 -6.44 -20.58 -18.49
C GLU A 89 -6.41 -22.11 -18.55
N ILE A 90 -5.91 -22.70 -17.47
CA ILE A 90 -5.94 -24.16 -17.29
C ILE A 90 -6.81 -24.47 -16.07
N ASN A 91 -7.93 -25.16 -16.29
CA ASN A 91 -8.76 -25.69 -15.24
C ASN A 91 -8.10 -26.92 -14.63
N ILE A 92 -7.61 -26.77 -13.38
CA ILE A 92 -6.82 -27.79 -12.69
C ILE A 92 -7.62 -29.07 -12.42
N LYS A 93 -8.94 -28.96 -12.22
CA LYS A 93 -9.82 -30.11 -11.96
C LYS A 93 -10.15 -30.93 -13.19
N GLU A 94 -10.21 -30.28 -14.35
CA GLU A 94 -10.54 -30.91 -15.63
C GLU A 94 -9.29 -31.37 -16.38
N ALA A 95 -8.12 -30.81 -16.07
CA ALA A 95 -6.89 -31.08 -16.76
C ALA A 95 -6.31 -32.46 -16.35
N ASN A 96 -6.39 -33.44 -17.24
CA ASN A 96 -5.82 -34.78 -17.02
C ASN A 96 -4.29 -34.78 -16.92
N ASN A 97 -3.59 -33.93 -17.68
CA ASN A 97 -2.12 -33.82 -17.67
C ASN A 97 -1.65 -32.42 -18.03
N ILE A 98 -1.39 -31.61 -17.02
CA ILE A 98 -0.96 -30.20 -17.17
C ILE A 98 0.36 -30.08 -17.94
N LYS A 99 1.33 -30.99 -17.71
CA LYS A 99 2.61 -30.97 -18.44
C LYS A 99 2.41 -31.16 -19.94
N LYS A 100 1.48 -32.06 -20.33
CA LYS A 100 1.13 -32.30 -21.73
C LYS A 100 0.45 -31.10 -22.36
N ILE A 101 -0.44 -30.41 -21.63
CA ILE A 101 -1.10 -29.17 -22.07
C ILE A 101 -0.04 -28.08 -22.32
N ILE A 102 0.83 -27.81 -21.35
CA ILE A 102 1.88 -26.80 -21.48
C ILE A 102 2.83 -27.10 -22.65
N SER A 103 3.22 -28.36 -22.83
CA SER A 103 4.08 -28.76 -23.96
C SER A 103 3.38 -28.62 -25.32
N GLY A 104 2.07 -28.84 -25.38
CA GLY A 104 1.24 -28.59 -26.56
C GLY A 104 1.17 -27.11 -26.91
N ILE A 105 0.92 -26.26 -25.92
CA ILE A 105 0.86 -24.81 -26.10
C ILE A 105 2.21 -24.25 -26.54
N LYS A 106 3.33 -24.73 -25.94
CA LYS A 106 4.71 -24.29 -26.27
C LYS A 106 5.09 -24.56 -27.73
N LYS A 107 4.45 -25.52 -28.40
CA LYS A 107 4.67 -25.78 -29.84
C LYS A 107 4.02 -24.75 -30.75
N GLU A 108 2.92 -24.16 -30.31
CA GLU A 108 2.11 -23.26 -31.12
C GLU A 108 2.43 -21.78 -30.90
N ILE A 109 2.79 -21.42 -29.66
CA ILE A 109 3.10 -20.05 -29.27
C ILE A 109 4.39 -19.97 -28.47
N ASN A 110 4.99 -18.78 -28.44
CA ASN A 110 6.15 -18.53 -27.60
C ASN A 110 5.71 -18.44 -26.12
N LEU A 111 6.06 -19.46 -25.34
CA LEU A 111 5.82 -19.54 -23.91
C LEU A 111 7.17 -19.51 -23.18
N THR A 112 7.39 -18.46 -22.40
CA THR A 112 8.64 -18.28 -21.67
C THR A 112 8.74 -19.25 -20.47
N GLN A 113 9.96 -19.52 -20.02
CA GLN A 113 10.19 -20.34 -18.83
C GLN A 113 9.66 -19.66 -17.56
N GLU A 114 9.69 -18.33 -17.52
CA GLU A 114 9.15 -17.51 -16.43
C GLU A 114 7.64 -17.66 -16.31
N GLU A 115 6.90 -17.62 -17.44
CA GLU A 115 5.45 -17.83 -17.46
C GLU A 115 5.08 -19.22 -16.92
N ILE A 116 5.84 -20.24 -17.30
CA ILE A 116 5.65 -21.62 -16.82
C ILE A 116 5.94 -21.72 -15.32
N ASN A 117 7.04 -21.16 -14.84
CA ASN A 117 7.40 -21.16 -13.42
C ASN A 117 6.35 -20.39 -12.58
N SER A 118 5.91 -19.23 -13.08
CA SER A 118 4.83 -18.42 -12.49
C SER A 118 3.53 -19.22 -12.37
N PHE A 119 3.15 -19.97 -13.40
CA PHE A 119 1.98 -20.85 -13.37
C PHE A 119 2.06 -21.89 -12.26
N TYR A 120 3.20 -22.59 -12.11
CA TYR A 120 3.36 -23.60 -11.06
C TYR A 120 3.38 -22.98 -9.66
N THR A 121 3.99 -21.82 -9.48
CA THR A 121 3.95 -21.05 -8.22
C THR A 121 2.52 -20.66 -7.85
N LYS A 122 1.76 -20.13 -8.82
CA LYS A 122 0.33 -19.80 -8.63
C LYS A 122 -0.51 -21.04 -8.31
N LYS A 123 -0.27 -22.15 -8.99
CA LYS A 123 -0.94 -23.43 -8.73
C LYS A 123 -0.72 -23.89 -7.29
N SER A 124 0.50 -23.81 -6.77
CA SER A 124 0.81 -24.16 -5.38
C SER A 124 0.14 -23.19 -4.38
N LYS A 125 0.29 -21.88 -4.60
CA LYS A 125 -0.23 -20.84 -3.71
C LYS A 125 -1.76 -20.74 -3.68
N TYR A 126 -2.41 -20.96 -4.81
CA TYR A 126 -3.85 -20.83 -4.99
C TYR A 126 -4.56 -22.15 -5.29
N SER A 127 -4.15 -23.23 -4.59
CA SER A 127 -4.65 -24.60 -4.77
C SER A 127 -6.17 -24.78 -4.61
N HIS A 128 -6.83 -23.84 -3.94
CA HIS A 128 -8.29 -23.80 -3.78
C HIS A 128 -9.05 -23.36 -5.04
N ARG A 129 -8.35 -22.85 -6.06
CA ARG A 129 -8.97 -22.40 -7.31
C ARG A 129 -9.06 -23.52 -8.36
N ASN A 130 -10.14 -23.49 -9.11
CA ASN A 130 -10.35 -24.48 -10.18
C ASN A 130 -9.54 -24.13 -11.44
N SER A 131 -9.32 -22.83 -11.71
CA SER A 131 -8.67 -22.36 -12.93
C SER A 131 -7.51 -21.41 -12.60
N ILE A 132 -6.38 -21.58 -13.27
CA ILE A 132 -5.15 -20.80 -13.13
C ILE A 132 -4.72 -20.26 -14.49
N ILE A 133 -4.35 -18.98 -14.54
CA ILE A 133 -3.84 -18.35 -15.76
C ILE A 133 -2.40 -18.75 -16.01
N LEU A 134 -2.12 -19.23 -17.24
CA LEU A 134 -0.79 -19.57 -17.71
C LEU A 134 -0.10 -18.38 -18.38
N LYS A 135 -0.79 -17.73 -19.32
CA LYS A 135 -0.28 -16.56 -20.07
C LYS A 135 -1.39 -15.54 -20.27
N THR A 136 -1.03 -14.29 -20.31
CA THR A 136 -1.93 -13.14 -20.50
C THR A 136 -1.48 -12.30 -21.68
N ASN A 137 -2.30 -11.33 -22.03
CA ASN A 137 -2.00 -10.38 -23.12
C ASN A 137 -1.68 -11.10 -24.44
N LEU A 138 -2.57 -12.05 -24.81
CA LEU A 138 -2.42 -12.80 -26.05
C LEU A 138 -2.68 -11.92 -27.26
N THR A 139 -1.87 -12.07 -28.28
CA THR A 139 -2.14 -11.50 -29.61
C THR A 139 -3.23 -12.30 -30.33
N ASP A 140 -3.91 -11.69 -31.31
CA ASP A 140 -4.95 -12.37 -32.10
C ASP A 140 -4.43 -13.65 -32.76
N SER A 141 -3.17 -13.65 -33.22
CA SER A 141 -2.52 -14.84 -33.76
C SER A 141 -2.34 -15.93 -32.72
N GLU A 142 -1.93 -15.60 -31.50
CA GLU A 142 -1.79 -16.57 -30.41
C GLU A 142 -3.15 -17.13 -29.97
N ILE A 143 -4.18 -16.27 -29.92
CA ILE A 143 -5.56 -16.69 -29.62
C ILE A 143 -6.03 -17.74 -30.64
N ALA A 144 -5.89 -17.44 -31.94
CA ALA A 144 -6.29 -18.36 -33.01
C ALA A 144 -5.56 -19.72 -32.92
N LYS A 145 -4.24 -19.70 -32.69
CA LYS A 145 -3.44 -20.92 -32.55
C LYS A 145 -3.85 -21.75 -31.33
N VAL A 146 -4.05 -21.14 -30.17
CA VAL A 146 -4.45 -21.87 -28.95
C VAL A 146 -5.87 -22.42 -29.09
N LEU A 147 -6.79 -21.65 -29.64
CA LEU A 147 -8.16 -22.12 -29.92
C LEU A 147 -8.19 -23.31 -30.88
N SER A 148 -7.29 -23.35 -31.88
CA SER A 148 -7.20 -24.46 -32.83
C SER A 148 -6.79 -25.79 -32.19
N ILE A 149 -6.06 -25.77 -31.06
CA ILE A 149 -5.64 -26.97 -30.34
C ILE A 149 -6.47 -27.26 -29.10
N ARG A 150 -7.36 -26.35 -28.70
CA ARG A 150 -8.19 -26.46 -27.48
C ARG A 150 -8.92 -27.80 -27.37
N TYR A 151 -9.46 -28.30 -28.48
CA TYR A 151 -10.22 -29.56 -28.49
C TYR A 151 -9.41 -30.79 -28.11
N LYS A 152 -8.05 -30.71 -28.17
CA LYS A 152 -7.12 -31.82 -27.84
C LYS A 152 -6.82 -31.91 -26.34
N PHE A 153 -7.17 -30.88 -25.56
CA PHE A 153 -6.76 -30.77 -24.15
C PHE A 153 -7.95 -30.40 -23.27
N ASP A 154 -8.36 -31.32 -22.41
CA ASP A 154 -9.37 -31.03 -21.40
C ASP A 154 -8.83 -30.02 -20.38
N GLY A 155 -9.67 -29.05 -20.01
CA GLY A 155 -9.32 -28.00 -19.06
C GLY A 155 -8.51 -26.83 -19.65
N LEU A 156 -8.17 -26.83 -20.96
CA LEU A 156 -7.55 -25.69 -21.62
C LEU A 156 -8.64 -24.74 -22.14
N ASP A 157 -8.55 -23.44 -21.79
CA ASP A 157 -9.44 -22.41 -22.34
C ASP A 157 -8.72 -21.11 -22.61
N VAL A 158 -9.30 -20.29 -23.50
CA VAL A 158 -8.91 -18.90 -23.75
C VAL A 158 -10.07 -18.02 -23.29
N THR A 159 -9.82 -17.22 -22.28
CA THR A 159 -10.85 -16.36 -21.67
C THR A 159 -10.53 -14.89 -21.87
N ALA A 160 -11.54 -14.13 -22.28
CA ALA A 160 -11.48 -12.66 -22.25
C ALA A 160 -11.82 -12.18 -20.84
N SER A 161 -11.00 -11.35 -20.27
CA SER A 161 -11.25 -10.76 -18.95
C SER A 161 -10.84 -9.29 -18.93
N LEU A 162 -11.56 -8.50 -18.13
CA LEU A 162 -11.16 -7.13 -17.84
C LEU A 162 -10.03 -7.14 -16.83
N MET A 163 -8.89 -6.61 -17.25
CA MET A 163 -7.70 -6.51 -16.42
C MET A 163 -7.45 -5.07 -16.04
N ARG A 164 -7.01 -4.86 -14.80
CA ARG A 164 -6.64 -3.54 -14.33
C ARG A 164 -5.38 -3.06 -15.04
N LYS A 165 -5.37 -1.82 -15.54
CA LYS A 165 -4.26 -1.19 -16.24
C LYS A 165 -3.87 0.10 -15.54
N TYR A 166 -2.58 0.28 -15.30
CA TYR A 166 -1.98 1.46 -14.69
C TYR A 166 -1.06 2.15 -15.70
N PRO A 167 -1.56 3.21 -16.39
CA PRO A 167 -0.81 3.83 -17.51
C PRO A 167 0.53 4.44 -17.10
N TYR A 168 0.63 4.90 -15.85
CA TYR A 168 1.82 5.58 -15.32
C TYR A 168 2.77 4.66 -14.53
N LYS A 169 2.51 3.35 -14.55
CA LYS A 169 3.40 2.32 -14.00
C LYS A 169 3.95 2.67 -12.60
N GLU A 170 5.29 2.69 -12.46
CA GLU A 170 6.01 2.93 -11.21
C GLU A 170 5.69 4.27 -10.56
N ILE A 171 5.36 5.29 -11.38
CA ILE A 171 5.14 6.67 -10.91
C ILE A 171 3.98 6.76 -9.91
N THR A 172 2.97 5.92 -10.05
CA THR A 172 1.76 5.96 -9.23
C THR A 172 1.58 4.73 -8.33
N SER A 173 2.52 3.79 -8.36
CA SER A 173 2.39 2.46 -7.75
C SER A 173 2.07 2.49 -6.25
N HIS A 174 2.76 3.32 -5.47
CA HIS A 174 2.59 3.37 -4.01
C HIS A 174 1.32 4.13 -3.57
N VAL A 175 0.79 5.01 -4.42
CA VAL A 175 -0.49 5.70 -4.20
C VAL A 175 -1.64 4.78 -4.57
N LEU A 176 -1.67 4.33 -5.83
CA LEU A 176 -2.76 3.49 -6.33
C LEU A 176 -2.75 2.11 -5.69
N GLY A 177 -1.55 1.58 -5.43
CA GLY A 177 -1.38 0.19 -5.09
C GLY A 177 -1.58 -0.71 -6.30
N ASN A 178 -2.07 -1.90 -6.04
CA ASN A 178 -2.31 -2.90 -7.09
C ASN A 178 -3.51 -3.79 -6.78
N VAL A 179 -4.07 -4.36 -7.83
CA VAL A 179 -5.05 -5.45 -7.76
C VAL A 179 -4.27 -6.77 -7.86
N GLY A 180 -4.69 -7.78 -7.12
CA GLY A 180 -4.04 -9.09 -7.12
C GLY A 180 -5.00 -10.23 -6.84
N TYR A 181 -4.54 -11.48 -6.98
CA TYR A 181 -5.35 -12.66 -6.67
C TYR A 181 -5.84 -12.64 -5.21
N ILE A 182 -7.12 -12.99 -5.02
CA ILE A 182 -7.70 -13.22 -3.70
C ILE A 182 -6.98 -14.40 -3.04
N ASP A 183 -6.45 -14.22 -1.87
CA ASP A 183 -5.84 -15.26 -1.04
C ASP A 183 -6.65 -15.57 0.22
N LYS A 184 -6.14 -16.49 1.05
CA LYS A 184 -6.85 -16.89 2.28
C LYS A 184 -7.07 -15.73 3.27
N SER A 185 -6.15 -14.79 3.32
CA SER A 185 -6.23 -13.63 4.22
C SER A 185 -7.32 -12.63 3.80
N ASP A 186 -7.61 -12.55 2.49
CA ASP A 186 -8.68 -11.70 1.97
C ASP A 186 -10.08 -12.23 2.30
N LEU A 187 -10.23 -13.55 2.44
CA LEU A 187 -11.53 -14.20 2.66
C LEU A 187 -12.22 -13.79 3.97
N SER A 188 -11.49 -13.23 4.92
CA SER A 188 -12.04 -12.71 6.17
C SER A 188 -12.67 -11.31 6.06
N ARG A 189 -12.32 -10.56 4.99
CA ARG A 189 -12.73 -9.16 4.79
C ARG A 189 -13.68 -8.93 3.63
N ILE A 190 -14.04 -9.99 2.89
CA ILE A 190 -14.92 -9.90 1.72
C ILE A 190 -16.21 -10.68 1.93
N ASP A 191 -17.28 -10.24 1.28
CA ASP A 191 -18.49 -11.04 1.14
C ASP A 191 -18.23 -12.18 0.14
N ARG A 192 -18.19 -13.41 0.66
CA ARG A 192 -17.89 -14.61 -0.13
C ARG A 192 -18.88 -14.85 -1.26
N GLN A 193 -20.12 -14.39 -1.12
CA GLN A 193 -21.13 -14.57 -2.17
C GLN A 193 -20.82 -13.67 -3.37
N ASN A 194 -20.50 -12.40 -3.13
CA ASN A 194 -20.16 -11.44 -4.17
C ASN A 194 -18.83 -11.75 -4.86
N TYR A 195 -17.91 -12.45 -4.18
CA TYR A 195 -16.58 -12.77 -4.70
C TYR A 195 -16.40 -14.23 -5.15
N LYS A 196 -17.48 -15.03 -5.24
CA LYS A 196 -17.40 -16.48 -5.53
C LYS A 196 -16.66 -16.82 -6.82
N SER A 197 -16.89 -16.05 -7.89
CA SER A 197 -16.23 -16.24 -9.20
C SER A 197 -15.21 -15.16 -9.52
N ILE A 198 -14.98 -14.22 -8.62
CA ILE A 198 -14.05 -13.12 -8.81
C ILE A 198 -12.63 -13.59 -8.48
N LYS A 199 -11.68 -13.22 -9.32
CA LYS A 199 -10.28 -13.66 -9.18
C LYS A 199 -9.42 -12.64 -8.46
N TYR A 200 -9.75 -11.35 -8.56
CA TYR A 200 -8.90 -10.22 -8.18
C TYR A 200 -9.56 -9.31 -7.17
N ILE A 201 -8.74 -8.71 -6.32
CA ILE A 201 -9.13 -7.72 -5.30
C ILE A 201 -8.02 -6.69 -5.13
N GLY A 202 -8.33 -5.48 -4.69
CA GLY A 202 -7.33 -4.50 -4.29
C GLY A 202 -6.48 -4.99 -3.11
N LYS A 203 -5.15 -5.00 -3.28
CA LYS A 203 -4.18 -5.52 -2.31
C LYS A 203 -3.53 -4.43 -1.47
N THR A 204 -3.22 -3.32 -2.09
CA THR A 204 -2.51 -2.19 -1.48
C THR A 204 -3.09 -0.86 -1.97
N GLY A 205 -2.70 0.23 -1.36
CA GLY A 205 -3.01 1.59 -1.80
C GLY A 205 -4.51 1.90 -1.89
N ILE A 206 -4.84 2.85 -2.73
CA ILE A 206 -6.22 3.29 -3.03
C ILE A 206 -7.10 2.12 -3.50
N GLU A 207 -6.54 1.22 -4.31
CA GLU A 207 -7.25 0.02 -4.77
C GLU A 207 -7.79 -0.83 -3.62
N LYS A 208 -7.05 -0.91 -2.50
CA LYS A 208 -7.48 -1.63 -1.30
C LYS A 208 -8.43 -0.82 -0.43
N THR A 209 -8.11 0.44 -0.20
CA THR A 209 -8.91 1.31 0.69
C THR A 209 -10.34 1.46 0.17
N TYR A 210 -10.48 1.66 -1.14
CA TYR A 210 -11.76 1.92 -1.80
C TYR A 210 -12.30 0.72 -2.58
N GLU A 211 -11.89 -0.51 -2.21
CA GLU A 211 -12.37 -1.75 -2.85
C GLU A 211 -13.89 -1.77 -2.99
N ASN A 212 -14.63 -1.48 -1.92
CA ASN A 212 -16.09 -1.53 -1.90
C ASN A 212 -16.76 -0.53 -2.87
N ILE A 213 -16.08 0.59 -3.17
CA ILE A 213 -16.57 1.62 -4.09
C ILE A 213 -16.19 1.25 -5.53
N LEU A 214 -14.93 0.85 -5.72
CA LEU A 214 -14.36 0.56 -7.03
C LEU A 214 -14.87 -0.77 -7.62
N PHE A 215 -15.23 -1.75 -6.80
CA PHE A 215 -15.57 -3.10 -7.26
C PHE A 215 -16.90 -3.15 -7.99
N GLY A 216 -17.94 -2.48 -7.49
CA GLY A 216 -19.30 -2.54 -8.04
C GLY A 216 -20.09 -3.75 -7.55
N VAL A 217 -21.13 -4.15 -8.33
CA VAL A 217 -22.01 -5.27 -7.98
C VAL A 217 -21.94 -6.33 -9.08
N PRO A 218 -21.57 -7.59 -8.77
CA PRO A 218 -21.53 -8.67 -9.74
C PRO A 218 -22.92 -8.96 -10.32
N GLY A 219 -22.95 -9.26 -11.62
CA GLY A 219 -24.11 -9.84 -12.29
C GLY A 219 -24.08 -11.37 -12.24
N TYR A 220 -25.07 -12.01 -12.86
CA TYR A 220 -25.06 -13.45 -13.06
C TYR A 220 -25.71 -13.83 -14.38
N LYS A 221 -25.22 -14.94 -14.95
CA LYS A 221 -25.85 -15.65 -16.09
C LYS A 221 -26.32 -17.00 -15.58
N GLN A 222 -27.57 -17.27 -15.81
CA GLN A 222 -28.14 -18.59 -15.61
C GLN A 222 -28.02 -19.38 -16.94
N VAL A 223 -27.20 -20.41 -16.92
CA VAL A 223 -26.86 -21.19 -18.10
C VAL A 223 -27.29 -22.63 -17.96
N GLU A 224 -27.85 -23.20 -19.02
CA GLU A 224 -28.07 -24.63 -19.13
C GLU A 224 -26.78 -25.32 -19.55
N VAL A 225 -26.43 -26.38 -18.85
CA VAL A 225 -25.22 -27.18 -19.13
C VAL A 225 -25.58 -28.63 -19.41
N ASN A 226 -24.80 -29.30 -20.27
CA ASN A 226 -24.94 -30.74 -20.48
C ASN A 226 -24.30 -31.56 -19.36
N ALA A 227 -24.42 -32.88 -19.40
CA ALA A 227 -23.83 -33.81 -18.43
C ALA A 227 -22.27 -33.68 -18.28
N ARG A 228 -21.57 -33.07 -19.24
CA ARG A 228 -20.12 -32.77 -19.19
C ARG A 228 -19.83 -31.36 -18.69
N GLY A 229 -20.87 -30.61 -18.24
CA GLY A 229 -20.73 -29.23 -17.74
C GLY A 229 -20.53 -28.16 -18.82
N ARG A 230 -20.66 -28.50 -20.11
CA ARG A 230 -20.56 -27.53 -21.22
C ARG A 230 -21.87 -26.75 -21.35
N GLN A 231 -21.77 -25.43 -21.49
CA GLN A 231 -22.91 -24.54 -21.70
C GLN A 231 -23.61 -24.86 -23.03
N ILE A 232 -24.95 -25.00 -22.97
CA ILE A 232 -25.82 -25.22 -24.11
C ILE A 232 -26.47 -23.91 -24.54
N ARG A 233 -27.09 -23.19 -23.59
CA ARG A 233 -27.78 -21.91 -23.84
C ARG A 233 -27.83 -21.05 -22.59
N ASN A 234 -28.03 -19.74 -22.76
CA ASN A 234 -28.39 -18.82 -21.69
C ASN A 234 -29.88 -18.91 -21.41
N ILE A 235 -30.28 -19.01 -20.15
CA ILE A 235 -31.67 -19.03 -19.71
C ILE A 235 -32.08 -17.63 -19.26
N ASP A 236 -31.26 -17.00 -18.41
CA ASP A 236 -31.48 -15.67 -17.85
C ASP A 236 -30.15 -14.96 -17.61
N GLU A 237 -30.15 -13.62 -17.58
CA GLU A 237 -28.97 -12.81 -17.32
C GLU A 237 -29.33 -11.55 -16.53
N LYS A 238 -28.70 -11.36 -15.40
CA LYS A 238 -28.71 -10.11 -14.68
C LYS A 238 -27.37 -9.39 -14.91
N PRO A 239 -27.35 -8.22 -15.55
CA PRO A 239 -26.12 -7.50 -15.82
C PRO A 239 -25.44 -7.06 -14.53
N SER A 240 -24.10 -7.00 -14.55
CA SER A 240 -23.33 -6.43 -13.45
C SER A 240 -23.46 -4.90 -13.41
N VAL A 241 -23.37 -4.31 -12.20
CA VAL A 241 -23.33 -2.86 -12.02
C VAL A 241 -21.87 -2.44 -11.85
N PRO A 242 -21.34 -1.56 -12.72
CA PRO A 242 -19.96 -1.07 -12.61
C PRO A 242 -19.69 -0.43 -11.27
N GLY A 243 -18.44 -0.50 -10.81
CA GLY A 243 -17.95 0.28 -9.68
C GLY A 243 -17.98 1.77 -9.98
N LYS A 244 -18.02 2.57 -8.90
CA LYS A 244 -17.98 4.04 -9.02
C LYS A 244 -16.55 4.49 -9.29
N ASP A 245 -16.41 5.51 -10.12
CA ASP A 245 -15.14 6.18 -10.37
C ASP A 245 -14.71 7.02 -9.16
N ILE A 246 -13.40 7.25 -9.01
CA ILE A 246 -12.81 8.02 -7.92
C ILE A 246 -11.88 9.08 -8.48
N HIS A 247 -11.94 10.30 -7.96
CA HIS A 247 -11.03 11.39 -8.27
C HIS A 247 -10.04 11.60 -7.13
N LEU A 248 -8.75 11.47 -7.44
CA LEU A 248 -7.70 11.70 -6.46
C LEU A 248 -7.25 13.16 -6.44
N THR A 249 -6.63 13.54 -5.33
CA THR A 249 -6.01 14.86 -5.14
C THR A 249 -4.66 15.00 -5.84
N ILE A 250 -4.09 13.88 -6.28
CA ILE A 250 -2.80 13.82 -6.99
C ILE A 250 -2.85 14.62 -8.30
N ASP A 251 -1.84 15.44 -8.56
CA ASP A 251 -1.54 16.00 -9.88
C ASP A 251 -0.49 15.11 -10.56
N ILE A 252 -0.88 14.40 -11.61
CA ILE A 252 0.02 13.45 -12.29
C ILE A 252 1.25 14.12 -12.89
N ASN A 253 1.16 15.39 -13.27
CA ASN A 253 2.32 16.10 -13.82
C ASN A 253 3.32 16.45 -12.71
N LEU A 254 2.82 16.88 -11.54
CA LEU A 254 3.66 17.06 -10.34
C LEU A 254 4.28 15.72 -9.92
N GLN A 255 3.48 14.66 -9.88
CA GLN A 255 3.91 13.31 -9.53
C GLN A 255 5.08 12.83 -10.44
N LYS A 256 4.96 13.03 -11.77
CA LYS A 256 6.02 12.72 -12.73
C LYS A 256 7.28 13.53 -12.46
N TYR A 257 7.12 14.83 -12.19
CA TYR A 257 8.25 15.70 -11.88
C TYR A 257 8.96 15.25 -10.60
N MET A 258 8.21 15.01 -9.53
CA MET A 258 8.73 14.49 -8.26
C MET A 258 9.46 13.15 -8.47
N TYR A 259 8.88 12.22 -9.22
CA TYR A 259 9.51 10.94 -9.53
C TYR A 259 10.84 11.11 -10.26
N SER A 260 10.89 12.01 -11.25
CA SER A 260 12.13 12.30 -11.98
C SER A 260 13.26 12.83 -11.10
N LYS A 261 12.92 13.57 -10.02
CA LYS A 261 13.90 14.09 -9.04
C LYS A 261 14.38 13.03 -8.04
N MET A 262 13.62 11.96 -7.87
CA MET A 262 13.97 10.84 -6.99
C MET A 262 14.62 9.66 -7.72
N LEU A 263 14.79 9.73 -9.07
CA LEU A 263 15.45 8.67 -9.84
C LEU A 263 16.90 8.47 -9.39
N GLY A 264 17.26 7.21 -9.14
CA GLY A 264 18.60 6.81 -8.66
C GLY A 264 18.80 6.94 -7.16
N PHE A 265 17.80 7.45 -6.45
CA PHE A 265 17.80 7.52 -4.98
C PHE A 265 16.82 6.52 -4.36
N SER A 266 17.09 6.15 -3.11
CA SER A 266 16.12 5.51 -2.22
C SER A 266 15.59 6.57 -1.25
N GLY A 267 14.27 6.56 -1.00
CA GLY A 267 13.68 7.56 -0.11
C GLY A 267 12.23 7.88 -0.45
N SER A 268 11.77 9.02 0.01
CA SER A 268 10.40 9.49 -0.19
C SER A 268 10.33 11.00 -0.35
N SER A 269 9.40 11.47 -1.18
CA SER A 269 9.02 12.88 -1.26
C SER A 269 7.49 12.99 -1.30
N ILE A 270 6.93 13.86 -0.44
CA ILE A 270 5.49 14.10 -0.34
C ILE A 270 5.23 15.60 -0.47
N ALA A 271 4.29 15.95 -1.33
CA ALA A 271 3.80 17.31 -1.51
C ALA A 271 2.32 17.36 -1.13
N MET A 272 1.93 18.31 -0.28
CA MET A 272 0.56 18.45 0.22
C MET A 272 0.13 19.93 0.20
N ASN A 273 -1.15 20.18 -0.06
CA ASN A 273 -1.74 21.49 0.15
C ASN A 273 -2.04 21.66 1.65
N PRO A 274 -1.37 22.61 2.34
CA PRO A 274 -1.58 22.78 3.78
C PRO A 274 -2.97 23.27 4.16
N LYS A 275 -3.71 23.93 3.25
CA LYS A 275 -5.02 24.51 3.54
C LYS A 275 -6.14 23.48 3.69
N ASN A 276 -6.05 22.37 2.92
CA ASN A 276 -7.15 21.39 2.82
C ASN A 276 -6.71 19.93 2.96
N GLY A 277 -5.41 19.68 3.21
CA GLY A 277 -4.86 18.33 3.38
C GLY A 277 -4.73 17.50 2.10
N GLU A 278 -5.05 18.05 0.93
CA GLU A 278 -4.91 17.33 -0.34
C GLU A 278 -3.44 16.97 -0.61
N VAL A 279 -3.15 15.67 -0.73
CA VAL A 279 -1.84 15.18 -1.16
C VAL A 279 -1.73 15.37 -2.67
N LEU A 280 -0.87 16.31 -3.08
CA LEU A 280 -0.68 16.71 -4.48
C LEU A 280 0.24 15.76 -5.23
N GLY A 281 1.17 15.13 -4.51
CA GLY A 281 2.11 14.14 -5.00
C GLY A 281 2.75 13.36 -3.86
N MET A 282 3.00 12.08 -4.10
CA MET A 282 3.61 11.18 -3.11
C MET A 282 4.46 10.12 -3.80
N ILE A 283 5.77 10.19 -3.60
CA ILE A 283 6.77 9.30 -4.17
C ILE A 283 7.43 8.48 -3.06
N SER A 284 7.50 7.18 -3.30
CA SER A 284 8.39 6.25 -2.60
C SER A 284 9.32 5.61 -3.64
N ALA A 285 10.62 5.77 -3.46
CA ALA A 285 11.64 5.28 -4.37
C ALA A 285 12.58 4.29 -3.66
N PRO A 286 13.03 3.21 -4.33
CA PRO A 286 12.60 2.79 -5.66
C PRO A 286 11.13 2.33 -5.68
N ALA A 287 10.53 2.33 -6.86
CA ALA A 287 9.13 1.95 -7.07
C ALA A 287 9.02 0.71 -7.99
N PHE A 288 7.83 0.17 -8.14
CA PHE A 288 7.54 -1.04 -8.93
C PHE A 288 6.45 -0.78 -9.96
N ASP A 289 6.43 -1.53 -11.07
CA ASP A 289 5.31 -1.49 -12.02
C ASP A 289 4.13 -2.34 -11.49
N PRO A 290 2.99 -1.73 -11.12
CA PRO A 290 1.85 -2.46 -10.59
C PRO A 290 1.20 -3.38 -11.65
N ASN A 291 1.45 -3.16 -12.94
CA ASN A 291 0.96 -4.05 -13.99
C ASN A 291 1.66 -5.42 -13.93
N ASN A 292 2.94 -5.48 -13.55
CA ASN A 292 3.68 -6.74 -13.44
C ASN A 292 3.23 -7.57 -12.23
N ASN A 293 2.72 -6.93 -11.17
CA ASN A 293 2.30 -7.60 -9.95
C ASN A 293 0.92 -8.24 -10.02
N LEU A 294 0.09 -7.89 -11.02
CA LEU A 294 -1.22 -8.50 -11.25
C LEU A 294 -1.13 -10.04 -11.32
N TRP A 295 0.02 -10.57 -11.67
CA TRP A 295 0.26 -11.98 -11.97
C TRP A 295 0.96 -12.76 -10.86
N GLY A 296 1.30 -12.12 -9.73
CA GLY A 296 2.05 -12.77 -8.65
C GLY A 296 3.48 -13.18 -9.03
N SER A 297 3.98 -12.63 -10.13
CA SER A 297 5.37 -12.80 -10.56
C SER A 297 6.16 -11.61 -10.05
N PHE A 298 6.61 -11.70 -8.79
CA PHE A 298 7.79 -10.93 -8.42
C PHE A 298 8.97 -11.62 -9.09
N GLY A 299 9.84 -10.88 -9.75
CA GLY A 299 11.16 -11.33 -10.13
C GLY A 299 11.85 -12.04 -8.95
N ASN A 300 12.91 -12.76 -9.19
CA ASN A 300 13.63 -13.48 -8.15
C ASN A 300 13.78 -12.64 -6.90
N TYR A 301 13.54 -13.25 -5.73
CA TYR A 301 13.66 -12.58 -4.42
C TYR A 301 15.00 -11.84 -4.26
N ASP A 302 16.05 -12.34 -4.91
CA ASP A 302 17.38 -11.75 -4.95
C ASP A 302 17.43 -10.44 -5.75
N GLU A 303 16.73 -10.32 -6.89
CA GLU A 303 16.59 -9.07 -7.64
C GLU A 303 15.82 -7.99 -6.87
N ILE A 304 14.81 -8.38 -6.09
CA ILE A 304 14.05 -7.48 -5.21
C ILE A 304 14.93 -6.96 -4.08
N LYS A 305 15.82 -7.80 -3.56
CA LYS A 305 16.77 -7.44 -2.51
C LYS A 305 17.85 -6.47 -3.02
N GLU A 306 18.33 -6.69 -4.25
CA GLU A 306 19.27 -5.77 -4.94
C GLU A 306 18.62 -4.40 -5.25
N LEU A 307 17.31 -4.34 -5.50
CA LEU A 307 16.55 -3.12 -5.78
C LEU A 307 16.09 -2.34 -4.53
N ASN A 308 16.64 -2.61 -3.35
CA ASN A 308 16.26 -1.91 -2.10
C ASN A 308 14.76 -1.89 -1.80
N SER A 309 14.08 -3.05 -1.93
CA SER A 309 12.67 -3.25 -1.55
C SER A 309 11.69 -2.27 -2.24
N PRO A 310 11.50 -2.35 -3.57
CA PRO A 310 10.65 -1.42 -4.31
C PRO A 310 9.15 -1.49 -3.92
N MET A 311 8.72 -2.57 -3.26
CA MET A 311 7.34 -2.73 -2.77
C MET A 311 7.09 -2.00 -1.45
N PHE A 312 8.14 -1.61 -0.74
CA PHE A 312 8.02 -0.95 0.55
C PHE A 312 7.64 0.51 0.36
N ASN A 313 6.45 0.90 0.84
CA ASN A 313 5.99 2.28 0.77
C ASN A 313 6.67 3.14 1.84
N ARG A 314 7.81 3.73 1.47
CA ARG A 314 8.60 4.58 2.36
C ARG A 314 7.85 5.80 2.84
N SER A 315 6.88 6.28 2.07
CA SER A 315 6.12 7.49 2.39
C SER A 315 5.34 7.37 3.69
N ILE A 316 4.75 6.19 3.94
CA ILE A 316 3.87 5.95 5.09
C ILE A 316 4.40 4.89 6.06
N ASN A 317 5.42 4.12 5.67
CA ASN A 317 5.99 3.03 6.47
C ASN A 317 7.49 3.17 6.74
N GLY A 318 8.22 4.00 5.99
CA GLY A 318 9.61 4.29 6.26
C GLY A 318 9.75 5.02 7.60
N LEU A 319 10.58 4.47 8.49
CA LEU A 319 10.82 5.03 9.81
C LEU A 319 12.21 5.63 9.87
N TYR A 320 12.26 6.94 10.00
CA TYR A 320 13.49 7.73 10.02
C TYR A 320 13.50 8.63 11.25
N SER A 321 14.65 8.81 11.85
CA SER A 321 14.79 9.88 12.83
C SER A 321 14.52 11.22 12.16
N PRO A 322 13.68 12.11 12.74
CA PRO A 322 13.32 13.38 12.11
C PRO A 322 14.49 14.36 12.01
N GLY A 323 15.52 14.19 12.82
CA GLY A 323 16.68 15.08 12.88
C GLY A 323 16.29 16.53 13.12
N SER A 324 17.10 17.43 12.63
CA SER A 324 16.89 18.89 12.79
C SER A 324 15.60 19.45 12.20
N THR A 325 14.81 18.65 11.50
CA THR A 325 13.49 19.11 10.97
C THR A 325 12.49 19.40 12.10
N ILE A 326 12.67 18.84 13.32
CA ILE A 326 11.77 19.08 14.45
C ILE A 326 12.22 20.26 15.34
N LYS A 327 13.37 20.86 15.10
CA LYS A 327 13.87 21.99 15.90
C LYS A 327 12.89 23.15 16.00
N PRO A 328 12.15 23.54 14.95
CA PRO A 328 11.08 24.53 15.07
C PRO A 328 10.05 24.18 16.15
N LEU A 329 9.70 22.90 16.30
CA LEU A 329 8.73 22.42 17.31
C LEU A 329 9.33 22.48 18.72
N VAL A 330 10.62 22.12 18.87
CA VAL A 330 11.32 22.24 20.15
C VAL A 330 11.36 23.70 20.60
N ALA A 331 11.63 24.63 19.67
CA ALA A 331 11.62 26.07 19.93
C ALA A 331 10.25 26.57 20.41
N ILE A 332 9.17 26.21 19.71
CA ILE A 332 7.80 26.55 20.13
C ILE A 332 7.53 26.03 21.55
N ASN A 333 7.90 24.76 21.81
CA ASN A 333 7.69 24.14 23.12
C ASN A 333 8.46 24.86 24.24
N ALA A 334 9.70 25.30 23.98
CA ALA A 334 10.53 26.01 24.94
C ALA A 334 9.96 27.39 25.29
N VAL A 335 9.53 28.16 24.29
CA VAL A 335 8.88 29.47 24.53
C VAL A 335 7.55 29.31 25.27
N LYS A 336 6.71 28.36 24.83
CA LYS A 336 5.42 28.07 25.49
C LYS A 336 5.59 27.70 26.96
N ASN A 337 6.62 26.93 27.30
CA ASN A 337 6.91 26.53 28.68
C ASN A 337 7.75 27.57 29.45
N LYS A 338 7.99 28.76 28.89
CA LYS A 338 8.75 29.86 29.49
C LYS A 338 10.20 29.45 29.88
N VAL A 339 10.80 28.51 29.14
CA VAL A 339 12.20 28.14 29.24
C VAL A 339 13.08 29.25 28.65
N ILE A 340 12.60 29.83 27.56
CA ILE A 340 13.17 30.97 26.86
C ILE A 340 12.05 31.94 26.43
N ASP A 341 12.42 33.16 26.11
CA ASP A 341 11.59 34.08 25.26
C ASP A 341 12.22 34.21 23.86
N LEU A 342 11.64 35.05 23.01
CA LEU A 342 12.11 35.22 21.64
C LEU A 342 13.49 35.86 21.53
N GLU A 343 13.90 36.64 22.52
CA GLU A 343 15.16 37.40 22.56
C GLU A 343 16.28 36.66 23.32
N THR A 344 15.94 35.56 24.01
CA THR A 344 16.89 34.81 24.81
C THR A 344 18.05 34.27 23.96
N SER A 345 19.26 34.67 24.28
CA SER A 345 20.49 34.22 23.61
C SER A 345 21.32 33.32 24.54
N TYR A 346 21.94 32.32 23.95
CA TYR A 346 22.90 31.44 24.59
C TYR A 346 24.22 31.42 23.81
N PHE A 347 25.32 31.24 24.51
CA PHE A 347 26.59 30.95 23.86
C PHE A 347 26.65 29.47 23.47
N ALA A 348 26.64 29.20 22.17
CA ALA A 348 26.71 27.88 21.57
C ALA A 348 28.16 27.58 21.13
N GLY A 349 28.92 26.94 22.01
CA GLY A 349 30.27 26.44 21.72
C GLY A 349 30.28 25.22 20.81
N PRO A 350 31.44 24.55 20.65
CA PRO A 350 31.57 23.38 19.76
C PRO A 350 30.82 22.12 20.25
N PHE A 351 30.45 22.06 21.52
CA PHE A 351 29.70 20.95 22.10
C PHE A 351 28.93 21.38 23.36
N PHE A 352 27.95 20.61 23.70
CA PHE A 352 27.24 20.62 24.99
C PHE A 352 27.68 19.42 25.82
N GLN A 353 27.77 19.58 27.14
CA GLN A 353 28.12 18.51 28.07
C GLN A 353 27.24 18.59 29.31
N LEU A 354 26.63 17.47 29.68
CA LEU A 354 25.87 17.36 30.93
C LEU A 354 26.85 17.41 32.15
N PRO A 355 26.47 18.07 33.23
CA PRO A 355 27.30 18.10 34.46
C PRO A 355 27.59 16.68 35.02
N THR A 356 26.71 15.75 34.79
CA THR A 356 26.74 14.36 35.28
C THR A 356 27.46 13.37 34.35
N SER A 357 28.00 13.83 33.20
CA SER A 357 28.55 12.95 32.18
C SER A 357 29.78 13.54 31.51
N SER A 358 30.78 12.71 31.21
CA SER A 358 31.95 13.11 30.40
C SER A 358 31.63 13.15 28.89
N ARG A 359 30.45 12.68 28.45
CA ARG A 359 30.08 12.65 27.05
C ARG A 359 29.87 14.06 26.51
N ARG A 360 30.51 14.37 25.37
CA ARG A 360 30.36 15.63 24.63
C ARG A 360 29.33 15.44 23.49
N TYR A 361 28.30 16.27 23.48
CA TYR A 361 27.31 16.35 22.42
C TYR A 361 27.75 17.45 21.46
N ARG A 362 28.36 17.06 20.31
CA ARG A 362 29.01 17.98 19.37
C ARG A 362 27.96 18.75 18.58
N ASP A 363 28.31 20.00 18.22
CA ASP A 363 27.62 20.72 17.15
C ASP A 363 28.09 20.21 15.78
N TRP A 364 27.26 20.37 14.74
CA TRP A 364 27.69 20.07 13.38
C TRP A 364 28.77 21.05 12.87
N LYS A 365 28.82 22.26 13.46
CA LYS A 365 29.85 23.29 13.19
C LYS A 365 30.98 23.15 14.20
N PRO A 366 32.22 22.78 13.79
CA PRO A 366 33.30 22.41 14.71
C PRO A 366 33.72 23.52 15.69
N GLU A 367 33.63 24.80 15.27
CA GLU A 367 33.93 25.96 16.10
C GLU A 367 32.74 26.46 16.95
N GLY A 368 31.54 25.86 16.75
CA GLY A 368 30.32 26.33 17.36
C GLY A 368 29.73 27.55 16.66
N HIS A 369 28.68 28.14 17.20
CA HIS A 369 27.93 29.24 16.60
C HIS A 369 28.07 30.58 17.33
N GLY A 370 28.78 30.61 18.46
CA GLY A 370 28.89 31.80 19.31
C GLY A 370 27.55 32.18 19.95
N GLU A 371 27.27 33.49 20.07
CA GLU A 371 26.00 33.97 20.58
C GLU A 371 24.85 33.69 19.59
N VAL A 372 23.85 32.95 20.04
CA VAL A 372 22.69 32.52 19.24
C VAL A 372 21.40 32.74 19.99
N ASN A 373 20.46 33.44 19.36
CA ASN A 373 19.07 33.50 19.76
C ASN A 373 18.25 32.42 19.00
N LEU A 374 16.95 32.31 19.31
CA LEU A 374 16.05 31.33 18.72
C LEU A 374 16.03 31.38 17.17
N GLN A 375 15.99 32.58 16.58
CA GLN A 375 15.95 32.75 15.13
C GLN A 375 17.21 32.23 14.47
N LYS A 376 18.38 32.67 14.93
CA LYS A 376 19.70 32.25 14.44
C LYS A 376 19.92 30.73 14.65
N ALA A 377 19.45 30.19 15.79
CA ALA A 377 19.55 28.75 16.08
C ALA A 377 18.78 27.87 15.08
N ILE A 378 17.59 28.30 14.63
CA ILE A 378 16.82 27.60 13.60
C ILE A 378 17.47 27.82 12.22
N GLU A 379 17.83 29.07 11.88
CA GLU A 379 18.44 29.46 10.60
C GLU A 379 19.70 28.64 10.31
N GLN A 380 20.63 28.58 11.27
CA GLN A 380 21.91 27.89 11.14
C GLN A 380 21.88 26.46 11.66
N SER A 381 20.74 26.00 12.16
CA SER A 381 20.55 24.64 12.69
C SER A 381 21.49 24.28 13.86
N CYS A 382 21.79 25.21 14.77
CA CYS A 382 22.68 25.02 15.90
C CYS A 382 22.20 23.86 16.79
N ASP A 383 23.01 22.80 16.94
CA ASP A 383 22.66 21.65 17.78
C ASP A 383 22.77 21.97 19.26
N VAL A 384 23.84 22.69 19.66
CA VAL A 384 24.09 23.02 21.05
C VAL A 384 22.97 23.83 21.68
N TYR A 385 22.41 24.80 20.97
CA TYR A 385 21.25 25.57 21.45
C TYR A 385 20.07 24.63 21.76
N PHE A 386 19.77 23.67 20.88
CA PHE A 386 18.66 22.73 21.05
C PHE A 386 18.95 21.65 22.10
N TYR A 387 20.20 21.29 22.35
CA TYR A 387 20.58 20.45 23.49
C TYR A 387 20.24 21.14 24.82
N MET A 388 20.57 22.44 24.97
CA MET A 388 20.22 23.23 26.15
C MET A 388 18.71 23.33 26.36
N LEU A 389 17.95 23.55 25.27
CA LEU A 389 16.49 23.58 25.35
C LEU A 389 15.92 22.24 25.78
N ALA A 390 16.44 21.14 25.24
CA ALA A 390 15.96 19.79 25.56
C ALA A 390 16.24 19.42 27.01
N ASP A 391 17.41 19.76 27.53
CA ASP A 391 17.78 19.58 28.93
C ASP A 391 16.81 20.31 29.88
N ASN A 392 16.55 21.59 29.61
CA ASN A 392 15.63 22.41 30.41
C ASN A 392 14.14 21.97 30.28
N LEU A 393 13.72 21.43 29.14
CA LEU A 393 12.35 20.96 28.94
C LEU A 393 12.10 19.60 29.59
N GLY A 394 13.04 18.69 29.46
CA GLY A 394 12.88 17.29 29.81
C GLY A 394 11.99 16.50 28.83
N ILE A 395 12.15 15.16 28.84
CA ILE A 395 11.47 14.28 27.88
C ILE A 395 9.94 14.33 27.98
N LYS A 396 9.39 14.50 29.18
CA LYS A 396 7.93 14.53 29.38
C LYS A 396 7.26 15.67 28.62
N LYS A 397 7.83 16.89 28.71
CA LYS A 397 7.33 18.05 27.96
C LYS A 397 7.58 17.93 26.47
N LEU A 398 8.74 17.38 26.05
CA LEU A 398 9.03 17.14 24.64
C LEU A 398 8.05 16.15 24.02
N SER A 399 7.91 14.96 24.60
CA SER A 399 7.01 13.91 24.06
C SER A 399 5.56 14.34 24.07
N SER A 400 5.06 14.99 25.14
CA SER A 400 3.68 15.46 25.19
C SER A 400 3.39 16.50 24.11
N PHE A 401 4.36 17.39 23.83
CA PHE A 401 4.20 18.40 22.80
C PHE A 401 4.23 17.82 21.38
N PHE A 402 5.12 16.88 21.10
CA PHE A 402 5.20 16.24 19.78
C PHE A 402 3.95 15.46 19.40
N LYS A 403 3.15 14.97 20.36
CA LYS A 403 1.85 14.32 20.11
C LYS A 403 0.85 15.24 19.42
N TYR A 404 0.90 16.56 19.63
CA TYR A 404 0.02 17.50 18.93
C TYR A 404 0.27 17.51 17.42
N PHE A 405 1.47 17.11 17.00
CA PHE A 405 1.87 16.99 15.60
C PHE A 405 1.77 15.55 15.06
N SER A 406 1.03 14.69 15.75
CA SER A 406 0.80 13.26 15.43
C SER A 406 2.06 12.40 15.35
N PHE A 407 3.18 12.80 15.98
CA PHE A 407 4.28 11.88 16.18
C PHE A 407 3.91 10.79 17.18
N GLY A 408 4.23 9.54 16.85
CA GLY A 408 3.81 8.37 17.60
C GLY A 408 2.37 7.92 17.33
N GLU A 409 1.66 8.58 16.39
CA GLU A 409 0.27 8.30 16.01
C GLU A 409 0.13 8.34 14.49
N LYS A 410 -0.95 7.75 13.96
CA LYS A 410 -1.28 7.86 12.54
C LYS A 410 -1.80 9.24 12.20
N THR A 411 -1.50 9.74 11.00
CA THR A 411 -2.02 11.02 10.51
C THR A 411 -3.47 10.92 10.04
N GLY A 412 -3.95 9.71 9.74
CA GLY A 412 -5.30 9.46 9.27
C GLY A 412 -5.48 9.56 7.76
N ILE A 413 -4.40 9.49 6.99
CA ILE A 413 -4.48 9.40 5.52
C ILE A 413 -5.31 8.19 5.09
N ASP A 414 -6.05 8.33 4.01
CA ASP A 414 -6.88 7.29 3.39
C ASP A 414 -6.07 6.21 2.63
N LEU A 415 -4.97 5.76 3.25
CA LEU A 415 -4.16 4.63 2.80
C LEU A 415 -4.10 3.53 3.87
N PRO A 416 -4.06 2.26 3.46
CA PRO A 416 -3.94 1.15 4.40
C PRO A 416 -2.51 1.04 4.93
N TYR A 417 -2.36 0.50 6.15
CA TYR A 417 -1.07 0.15 6.76
C TYR A 417 -0.16 1.34 7.09
N GLU A 418 -0.70 2.54 7.34
CA GLU A 418 0.08 3.66 7.84
C GLU A 418 0.76 3.29 9.17
N SER A 419 2.08 3.61 9.29
CA SER A 419 2.85 3.46 10.52
C SER A 419 2.68 4.69 11.42
N SER A 420 2.59 4.47 12.72
CA SER A 420 2.54 5.55 13.71
C SER A 420 3.89 6.15 14.08
N GLY A 421 5.00 5.59 13.58
CA GLY A 421 6.33 6.00 14.06
C GLY A 421 6.62 5.56 15.49
N VAL A 422 7.67 6.11 16.07
CA VAL A 422 8.04 5.91 17.48
C VAL A 422 8.27 7.27 18.12
N LEU A 423 7.42 7.64 19.06
CA LEU A 423 7.66 8.79 19.93
C LEU A 423 8.20 8.29 21.26
N PRO A 424 9.48 8.57 21.57
CA PRO A 424 10.13 8.05 22.76
C PRO A 424 9.61 8.70 24.05
N SER A 425 9.54 7.90 25.11
CA SER A 425 9.23 8.31 26.47
C SER A 425 9.94 7.40 27.46
N GLU A 426 9.96 7.79 28.74
CA GLU A 426 10.49 6.95 29.82
C GLU A 426 9.85 5.56 29.82
N ASP A 427 8.51 5.51 29.77
CA ASP A 427 7.73 4.26 29.77
C ASP A 427 7.99 3.43 28.50
N TRP A 428 8.06 4.11 27.33
CA TRP A 428 8.33 3.44 26.07
C TRP A 428 9.72 2.76 26.09
N LYS A 429 10.76 3.44 26.55
CA LYS A 429 12.12 2.90 26.63
C LYS A 429 12.19 1.73 27.60
N LEU A 430 11.60 1.88 28.80
CA LEU A 430 11.57 0.80 29.77
C LEU A 430 10.88 -0.45 29.25
N LYS A 431 9.71 -0.28 28.60
CA LYS A 431 8.91 -1.39 28.05
C LYS A 431 9.57 -2.07 26.85
N ASN A 432 10.18 -1.31 25.92
CA ASN A 432 10.63 -1.86 24.62
C ASN A 432 12.14 -2.18 24.61
N ILE A 433 12.95 -1.50 25.43
CA ILE A 433 14.41 -1.64 25.48
C ILE A 433 14.87 -2.30 26.77
N GLY A 434 14.08 -2.18 27.87
CA GLY A 434 14.43 -2.75 29.18
C GLY A 434 15.34 -1.87 30.04
N TYR A 435 15.71 -0.67 29.60
CA TYR A 435 16.57 0.25 30.35
C TYR A 435 15.83 1.53 30.72
N LYS A 436 16.22 2.12 31.86
CA LYS A 436 15.69 3.42 32.28
C LYS A 436 16.12 4.54 31.32
N TRP A 437 15.30 5.56 31.26
CA TRP A 437 15.59 6.79 30.51
C TRP A 437 16.80 7.52 31.16
N THR A 438 17.62 8.14 30.31
CA THR A 438 18.75 8.95 30.74
C THR A 438 18.63 10.38 30.24
N ASP A 439 19.31 11.36 30.90
CA ASP A 439 19.36 12.75 30.42
C ASP A 439 19.94 12.82 29.00
N GLY A 440 20.91 11.96 28.69
CA GLY A 440 21.46 11.85 27.33
C GLY A 440 20.47 11.45 26.27
N ASP A 441 19.47 10.62 26.59
CA ASP A 441 18.38 10.29 25.65
C ASP A 441 17.50 11.52 25.38
N THR A 442 17.29 12.37 26.42
CA THR A 442 16.52 13.63 26.27
C THR A 442 17.27 14.60 25.35
N ILE A 443 18.57 14.79 25.56
CA ILE A 443 19.43 15.67 24.75
C ILE A 443 19.35 15.29 23.28
N ILE A 444 19.52 14.00 22.96
CA ILE A 444 19.50 13.50 21.58
C ILE A 444 18.09 13.61 20.97
N THR A 445 17.04 13.36 21.76
CA THR A 445 15.65 13.53 21.33
C THR A 445 15.33 14.99 20.96
N GLY A 446 15.94 15.96 21.64
CA GLY A 446 15.77 17.39 21.34
C GLY A 446 16.24 17.84 19.97
N ILE A 447 17.12 17.09 19.34
CA ILE A 447 17.55 17.31 17.95
C ILE A 447 16.94 16.29 16.96
N GLY A 448 15.97 15.51 17.42
CA GLY A 448 15.24 14.56 16.58
C GLY A 448 16.01 13.28 16.24
N GLN A 449 16.90 12.85 17.13
CA GLN A 449 17.65 11.60 16.95
C GLN A 449 17.38 10.59 18.08
N GLY A 450 18.16 9.53 18.16
CA GLY A 450 18.00 8.46 19.14
C GLY A 450 16.81 7.55 18.81
N TYR A 451 15.92 7.35 19.78
CA TYR A 451 14.75 6.46 19.62
C TYR A 451 13.58 7.12 18.89
N PHE A 452 13.67 8.40 18.56
CA PHE A 452 12.61 9.12 17.86
C PHE A 452 12.59 8.72 16.38
N LEU A 453 11.49 8.09 15.92
CA LEU A 453 11.28 7.68 14.53
C LEU A 453 9.96 8.22 14.01
N SER A 454 10.01 8.82 12.82
CA SER A 454 8.84 9.38 12.12
C SER A 454 8.79 8.89 10.68
N THR A 455 7.58 8.92 10.10
CA THR A 455 7.40 8.71 8.67
C THR A 455 7.55 10.02 7.90
N PRO A 456 7.89 9.98 6.59
CA PRO A 456 7.83 11.17 5.73
C PRO A 456 6.48 11.87 5.74
N LEU A 457 5.38 11.10 5.85
CA LEU A 457 4.03 11.65 5.96
C LEU A 457 3.83 12.44 7.26
N GLN A 458 4.34 11.95 8.39
CA GLN A 458 4.30 12.70 9.65
C GLN A 458 5.10 14.00 9.57
N LEU A 459 6.23 14.01 8.86
CA LEU A 459 7.03 15.22 8.67
C LEU A 459 6.31 16.28 7.84
N VAL A 460 5.70 15.91 6.71
CA VAL A 460 4.94 16.87 5.90
C VAL A 460 3.69 17.35 6.65
N TYR A 461 3.06 16.48 7.43
CA TYR A 461 1.93 16.83 8.28
C TYR A 461 2.34 17.84 9.37
N ALA A 462 3.43 17.61 10.10
CA ALA A 462 3.95 18.55 11.09
C ALA A 462 4.34 19.91 10.46
N ALA A 463 4.97 19.86 9.27
CA ALA A 463 5.31 21.07 8.53
C ALA A 463 4.06 21.86 8.08
N SER A 464 2.96 21.18 7.73
CA SER A 464 1.70 21.84 7.37
C SER A 464 1.07 22.58 8.55
N ILE A 465 1.16 22.00 9.75
CA ILE A 465 0.68 22.65 10.98
C ILE A 465 1.47 23.93 11.29
N ILE A 466 2.80 23.90 11.10
CA ILE A 466 3.62 25.11 11.23
C ILE A 466 3.23 26.17 10.19
N ALA A 467 3.08 25.74 8.92
CA ALA A 467 2.70 26.62 7.82
C ALA A 467 1.35 27.31 8.07
N ASN A 468 0.42 26.60 8.71
CA ASN A 468 -0.95 27.05 9.03
C ASN A 468 -1.11 27.64 10.45
N LYS A 469 0.00 27.93 11.15
CA LYS A 469 -0.06 28.51 12.52
C LYS A 469 -0.93 27.70 13.49
N GLY A 470 -0.77 26.38 13.49
CA GLY A 470 -1.45 25.47 14.40
C GLY A 470 -2.75 24.86 13.87
N LEU A 471 -3.31 25.34 12.76
CA LEU A 471 -4.47 24.69 12.15
C LEU A 471 -4.09 23.30 11.60
N ILE A 472 -4.93 22.32 11.94
CA ILE A 472 -4.72 20.92 11.58
C ILE A 472 -5.59 20.56 10.37
N VAL A 473 -4.99 19.95 9.36
CA VAL A 473 -5.71 19.39 8.21
C VAL A 473 -5.29 17.93 8.00
N THR A 474 -6.26 17.03 7.93
CA THR A 474 -5.98 15.61 7.72
C THR A 474 -5.53 15.35 6.29
N PRO A 475 -4.41 14.66 6.07
CA PRO A 475 -3.96 14.29 4.72
C PRO A 475 -4.99 13.42 4.03
N LYS A 476 -5.29 13.69 2.75
CA LYS A 476 -6.23 12.89 1.95
C LYS A 476 -5.78 12.74 0.51
N LEU A 477 -6.12 11.60 -0.08
CA LEU A 477 -5.90 11.27 -1.49
C LEU A 477 -7.20 11.25 -2.29
N ASN A 478 -8.33 10.90 -1.68
CA ASN A 478 -9.62 10.97 -2.37
C ASN A 478 -10.20 12.38 -2.23
N ARG A 479 -10.47 13.01 -3.39
CA ARG A 479 -11.03 14.36 -3.46
C ARG A 479 -12.48 14.43 -3.01
N ASP A 480 -13.25 13.37 -3.30
CA ASP A 480 -14.69 13.33 -3.14
C ASP A 480 -15.13 13.05 -1.69
N ILE A 481 -14.16 12.82 -0.79
CA ILE A 481 -14.43 12.54 0.63
C ILE A 481 -14.01 13.73 1.48
N GLU A 482 -14.93 14.18 2.32
CA GLU A 482 -14.61 15.05 3.44
C GLU A 482 -14.23 14.18 4.64
N ILE A 483 -13.03 14.42 5.18
CA ILE A 483 -12.58 13.76 6.41
C ILE A 483 -12.95 14.69 7.57
N GLU A 484 -13.98 14.31 8.30
CA GLU A 484 -14.35 15.01 9.53
C GLU A 484 -13.24 14.84 10.59
N LYS A 485 -12.91 15.93 11.28
CA LYS A 485 -11.97 15.88 12.40
C LYS A 485 -12.64 15.21 13.59
N ASP A 486 -12.01 14.17 14.11
CA ASP A 486 -12.45 13.57 15.36
C ASP A 486 -12.20 14.49 16.56
N LYS A 487 -12.82 14.17 17.70
CA LYS A 487 -12.72 14.95 18.94
C LYS A 487 -11.26 15.18 19.35
N LYS A 488 -10.42 14.18 19.22
CA LYS A 488 -8.99 14.25 19.58
C LYS A 488 -8.23 15.23 18.70
N THR A 489 -8.48 15.25 17.40
CA THR A 489 -7.88 16.19 16.46
C THR A 489 -8.33 17.62 16.73
N LEU A 490 -9.61 17.83 17.04
CA LEU A 490 -10.14 19.14 17.44
C LEU A 490 -9.51 19.64 18.75
N GLU A 491 -9.33 18.77 19.75
CA GLU A 491 -8.65 19.13 21.00
C GLU A 491 -7.18 19.54 20.77
N LYS A 492 -6.47 18.83 19.88
CA LYS A 492 -5.10 19.19 19.49
C LYS A 492 -5.06 20.56 18.79
N GLU A 493 -5.95 20.78 17.84
CA GLU A 493 -6.02 22.04 17.09
C GLU A 493 -6.34 23.22 18.03
N ASN A 494 -7.33 23.06 18.89
CA ASN A 494 -7.69 24.08 19.89
C ASN A 494 -6.50 24.43 20.80
N PHE A 495 -5.71 23.43 21.20
CA PHE A 495 -4.51 23.69 21.96
C PHE A 495 -3.49 24.52 21.16
N LEU A 496 -3.18 24.11 19.92
CA LEU A 496 -2.17 24.76 19.08
C LEU A 496 -2.56 26.19 18.68
N THR A 497 -3.84 26.44 18.43
CA THR A 497 -4.33 27.75 18.00
C THR A 497 -4.57 28.74 19.15
N ASN A 498 -4.97 28.25 20.33
CA ASN A 498 -5.33 29.13 21.46
C ASN A 498 -4.17 29.30 22.48
N GLU A 499 -3.36 28.25 22.70
CA GLU A 499 -2.28 28.28 23.68
C GLU A 499 -0.94 28.81 23.12
N ILE A 500 -0.80 28.84 21.78
CA ILE A 500 0.41 29.33 21.12
C ILE A 500 0.06 30.64 20.41
N LYS A 501 0.70 31.73 20.87
CA LYS A 501 0.46 33.08 20.32
C LYS A 501 0.87 33.17 18.85
N ASP A 502 0.15 33.98 18.07
CA ASP A 502 0.45 34.21 16.64
C ASP A 502 1.87 34.78 16.44
N GLU A 503 2.34 35.63 17.36
CA GLU A 503 3.69 36.18 17.36
C GLU A 503 4.76 35.07 17.35
N LEU A 504 4.56 34.00 18.14
CA LEU A 504 5.50 32.88 18.18
C LEU A 504 5.46 32.09 16.88
N TRP A 505 4.27 31.85 16.31
CA TRP A 505 4.15 31.21 15.01
C TRP A 505 4.88 32.00 13.92
N GLU A 506 4.72 33.35 13.90
CA GLU A 506 5.41 34.19 12.92
C GLU A 506 6.92 34.21 13.13
N ALA A 507 7.41 34.25 14.37
CA ALA A 507 8.84 34.17 14.66
C ALA A 507 9.46 32.86 14.13
N ILE A 508 8.79 31.74 14.34
CA ILE A 508 9.23 30.44 13.83
C ILE A 508 9.18 30.39 12.30
N ARG A 509 8.11 30.87 11.68
CA ARG A 509 7.96 30.93 10.22
C ARG A 509 9.01 31.84 9.59
N GLN A 510 9.34 32.97 10.25
CA GLN A 510 10.41 33.85 9.84
C GLN A 510 11.80 33.18 9.95
N ALA A 511 12.06 32.47 11.04
CA ALA A 511 13.30 31.69 11.19
C ALA A 511 13.45 30.61 10.10
N MET A 512 12.35 29.88 9.78
CA MET A 512 12.35 28.91 8.68
C MET A 512 12.49 29.58 7.30
N PHE A 513 11.98 30.79 7.12
CA PHE A 513 12.21 31.59 5.90
C PHE A 513 13.70 31.94 5.76
N ASN A 514 14.35 32.34 6.85
CA ASN A 514 15.76 32.69 6.85
C ASN A 514 16.66 31.50 6.49
N VAL A 515 16.30 30.27 6.89
CA VAL A 515 17.03 29.05 6.49
C VAL A 515 17.27 28.98 4.98
N VAL A 516 16.32 29.46 4.17
CA VAL A 516 16.38 29.39 2.70
C VAL A 516 16.85 30.70 2.07
N ASN A 517 16.57 31.85 2.70
CA ASN A 517 16.72 33.15 2.05
C ASN A 517 17.86 34.01 2.58
N GLN A 518 18.41 33.74 3.77
CA GLN A 518 19.59 34.40 4.32
C GLN A 518 20.87 33.64 3.99
N GLU A 519 21.98 34.34 3.80
CA GLU A 519 23.28 33.77 3.38
C GLU A 519 23.82 32.71 4.35
N ASN A 520 23.58 32.88 5.64
CA ASN A 520 24.01 31.93 6.67
C ASN A 520 23.02 30.76 6.85
N GLY A 521 21.90 30.77 6.16
CA GLY A 521 20.89 29.72 6.23
C GLY A 521 21.35 28.41 5.59
N THR A 522 21.08 27.30 6.27
CA THR A 522 21.56 25.96 5.84
C THR A 522 21.02 25.51 4.49
N ALA A 523 19.99 26.15 3.94
CA ALA A 523 19.41 25.87 2.62
C ALA A 523 19.55 27.05 1.63
N TYR A 524 20.37 28.06 1.92
CA TYR A 524 20.50 29.25 1.09
C TYR A 524 20.87 28.95 -0.37
N TRP A 525 21.85 28.08 -0.60
CA TRP A 525 22.38 27.73 -1.91
C TRP A 525 21.54 26.65 -2.64
N THR A 526 20.47 26.15 -2.02
CA THR A 526 19.66 25.05 -2.56
C THR A 526 18.65 25.50 -3.62
N THR A 527 18.38 26.80 -3.74
CA THR A 527 17.49 27.36 -4.76
C THR A 527 18.04 28.67 -5.29
N LYS A 528 18.05 28.81 -6.62
CA LYS A 528 18.39 30.07 -7.32
C LYS A 528 17.18 31.00 -7.39
N ASN A 529 15.96 30.47 -7.35
CA ASN A 529 14.73 31.24 -7.44
C ASN A 529 14.18 31.59 -6.06
N LYS A 530 14.47 32.81 -5.58
CA LYS A 530 13.97 33.33 -4.29
C LYS A 530 12.55 33.94 -4.40
N LYS A 531 11.96 34.05 -5.59
CA LYS A 531 10.65 34.71 -5.83
C LYS A 531 9.47 34.00 -5.15
N ASN A 532 9.63 32.73 -4.78
CA ASN A 532 8.56 31.92 -4.22
C ASN A 532 8.47 31.97 -2.69
N ASN A 533 9.31 32.78 -2.02
CA ASN A 533 9.30 32.94 -0.55
C ASN A 533 9.22 31.62 0.20
N ILE A 534 10.16 30.69 -0.14
CA ILE A 534 10.19 29.36 0.46
C ILE A 534 10.69 29.46 1.91
N SER A 535 9.97 28.86 2.83
CA SER A 535 10.39 28.59 4.21
C SER A 535 10.73 27.11 4.36
N GLY A 536 11.77 26.75 5.10
CA GLY A 536 12.12 25.34 5.24
C GLY A 536 13.08 25.05 6.39
N LYS A 537 13.37 23.77 6.58
CA LYS A 537 14.34 23.29 7.56
C LYS A 537 15.06 22.04 7.03
N THR A 538 16.38 22.09 6.99
CA THR A 538 17.23 20.95 6.66
C THR A 538 17.34 20.00 7.86
N GLY A 539 17.50 18.71 7.56
CA GLY A 539 17.84 17.67 8.53
C GLY A 539 18.93 16.76 7.97
N THR A 540 19.84 16.35 8.79
CA THR A 540 20.82 15.30 8.50
C THR A 540 20.75 14.32 9.66
N VAL A 541 20.54 13.04 9.36
CA VAL A 541 20.33 12.02 10.37
C VAL A 541 21.41 10.98 10.29
N GLN A 542 22.12 10.81 11.39
CA GLN A 542 23.19 9.84 11.50
C GLN A 542 22.61 8.41 11.50
N VAL A 543 23.11 7.59 10.57
CA VAL A 543 22.82 6.15 10.51
C VAL A 543 23.83 5.37 11.35
N TYR A 544 25.04 5.88 11.45
CA TYR A 544 26.14 5.28 12.18
C TYR A 544 26.69 6.23 13.25
N SER A 545 26.82 5.73 14.48
CA SER A 545 27.41 6.51 15.59
C SER A 545 28.92 6.51 15.48
N LEU A 546 29.52 7.69 15.32
CA LEU A 546 30.96 7.87 15.36
C LEU A 546 31.45 7.81 16.81
N SER A 547 32.68 7.31 17.01
CA SER A 547 33.33 7.36 18.30
C SER A 547 33.61 8.81 18.70
N GLN A 548 33.87 9.07 20.02
CA GLN A 548 34.19 10.42 20.51
C GLN A 548 35.50 10.97 19.92
N GLU A 549 36.34 10.10 19.37
CA GLU A 549 37.69 10.42 18.85
C GLU A 549 37.71 10.53 17.31
N THR A 550 36.65 10.07 16.61
CA THR A 550 36.61 10.03 15.13
C THR A 550 36.42 11.44 14.56
N ASP A 551 37.24 11.83 13.57
CA ASP A 551 37.09 13.07 12.82
C ASP A 551 35.84 13.02 11.89
N GLU A 552 35.08 14.11 11.84
CA GLU A 552 33.93 14.20 10.94
C GLU A 552 34.29 14.10 9.45
N ARG A 553 35.52 14.40 9.07
CA ARG A 553 36.06 14.23 7.71
C ARG A 553 36.10 12.78 7.24
N GLU A 554 36.12 11.80 8.16
CA GLU A 554 36.03 10.38 7.82
C GLU A 554 34.66 9.96 7.32
N LYS A 555 33.60 10.77 7.57
CA LYS A 555 32.23 10.49 7.08
C LYS A 555 32.11 10.45 5.56
N GLU A 556 32.94 11.20 4.82
CA GLU A 556 32.89 11.22 3.37
C GLU A 556 33.31 9.87 2.75
N ASN A 557 34.18 9.13 3.42
CA ASN A 557 34.73 7.84 2.99
C ASN A 557 33.89 6.62 3.44
N LEU A 558 32.78 6.85 4.16
CA LEU A 558 31.93 5.75 4.60
C LEU A 558 31.27 5.00 3.42
N PRO A 559 31.11 3.67 3.51
CA PRO A 559 30.29 2.90 2.58
C PRO A 559 28.88 3.51 2.45
N LYS A 560 28.30 3.45 1.25
CA LYS A 560 27.00 4.09 0.95
C LYS A 560 25.93 3.83 2.01
N HIS A 561 25.80 2.60 2.49
CA HIS A 561 24.77 2.20 3.47
C HIS A 561 24.96 2.76 4.88
N LEU A 562 26.14 3.30 5.20
CA LEU A 562 26.45 3.94 6.49
C LEU A 562 26.39 5.47 6.43
N LYS A 563 26.23 6.05 5.23
CA LYS A 563 26.08 7.51 5.10
C LYS A 563 24.77 7.98 5.71
N ASP A 564 24.79 9.20 6.20
CA ASP A 564 23.63 9.84 6.82
C ASP A 564 22.44 9.95 5.85
N HIS A 565 21.23 9.99 6.39
CA HIS A 565 20.03 10.33 5.62
C HIS A 565 19.89 11.83 5.47
N SER A 566 19.52 12.27 4.28
CA SER A 566 19.26 13.66 3.93
C SER A 566 17.77 13.95 4.09
N LEU A 567 17.39 14.93 4.90
CA LEU A 567 16.00 15.32 5.15
C LEU A 567 15.77 16.80 4.86
N TYR A 568 14.56 17.13 4.46
CA TYR A 568 14.11 18.51 4.37
C TYR A 568 12.59 18.58 4.50
N ILE A 569 12.13 19.61 5.19
CA ILE A 569 10.74 20.07 5.16
C ILE A 569 10.71 21.52 4.68
N GLY A 570 9.72 21.87 3.85
CA GLY A 570 9.58 23.25 3.39
C GLY A 570 8.17 23.52 2.88
N TYR A 571 7.80 24.80 2.87
CA TYR A 571 6.52 25.27 2.37
C TYR A 571 6.64 26.64 1.69
N ALA A 572 5.72 26.96 0.85
CA ALA A 572 5.67 28.25 0.16
C ALA A 572 4.27 28.60 -0.39
N PRO A 573 3.99 29.92 -0.61
CA PRO A 573 4.74 31.07 -0.10
C PRO A 573 4.69 31.17 1.42
N LYS A 574 5.62 31.91 2.05
CA LYS A 574 5.63 32.10 3.49
C LYS A 574 4.31 32.68 4.02
N GLU A 575 3.80 33.72 3.39
CA GLU A 575 2.61 34.47 3.84
C GLU A 575 1.33 33.64 3.70
N ASP A 576 1.10 33.05 2.53
CA ASP A 576 -0.08 32.24 2.18
C ASP A 576 0.33 30.88 1.60
N PRO A 577 0.67 29.91 2.45
CA PRO A 577 1.19 28.61 1.99
C PRO A 577 0.22 27.86 1.08
N GLN A 578 0.70 27.48 -0.12
CA GLN A 578 -0.06 26.75 -1.14
C GLN A 578 0.41 25.29 -1.26
N ILE A 579 1.65 25.04 -0.86
CA ILE A 579 2.30 23.73 -0.91
C ILE A 579 3.25 23.56 0.27
N VAL A 580 3.24 22.38 0.86
CA VAL A 580 4.23 21.91 1.81
C VAL A 580 4.86 20.62 1.27
N VAL A 581 6.18 20.47 1.40
CA VAL A 581 6.94 19.31 0.92
C VAL A 581 7.82 18.77 2.03
N ALA A 582 7.84 17.44 2.16
CA ALA A 582 8.86 16.75 2.94
C ALA A 582 9.57 15.75 2.04
N THR A 583 10.91 15.77 2.04
CA THR A 583 11.75 14.84 1.28
C THR A 583 12.76 14.18 2.20
N ILE A 584 12.89 12.87 2.06
CA ILE A 584 13.93 12.06 2.68
C ILE A 584 14.66 11.30 1.58
N VAL A 585 16.00 11.38 1.59
CA VAL A 585 16.87 10.61 0.71
C VAL A 585 17.82 9.77 1.56
N GLU A 586 17.76 8.46 1.39
CA GLU A 586 18.52 7.51 2.20
C GLU A 586 20.00 7.48 1.82
N ASN A 587 20.89 7.46 2.81
CA ASN A 587 22.31 7.14 2.69
C ASN A 587 23.10 8.01 1.67
N VAL A 588 22.83 9.31 1.65
CA VAL A 588 23.49 10.25 0.72
C VAL A 588 24.25 11.36 1.43
N GLY A 589 24.00 11.61 2.73
CA GLY A 589 24.65 12.65 3.53
C GLY A 589 23.76 13.86 3.79
N SER A 590 24.31 15.07 3.69
CA SER A 590 23.70 16.33 4.14
C SER A 590 22.32 16.64 3.54
N GLY A 591 21.40 17.11 4.38
CA GLY A 591 20.09 17.61 4.00
C GLY A 591 20.11 18.77 3.01
N SER A 592 21.07 19.67 3.15
CA SER A 592 21.27 20.82 2.24
C SER A 592 21.74 20.39 0.85
N LYS A 593 22.42 19.25 0.70
CA LYS A 593 22.99 18.80 -0.56
C LYS A 593 21.99 18.01 -1.44
N TYR A 594 21.04 17.30 -0.85
CA TYR A 594 20.14 16.42 -1.60
C TYR A 594 18.66 16.73 -1.37
N ALA A 595 18.14 16.58 -0.15
CA ALA A 595 16.70 16.71 0.10
C ALA A 595 16.18 18.14 -0.09
N ALA A 596 16.95 19.16 0.30
CA ALA A 596 16.53 20.56 0.17
C ALA A 596 16.47 21.03 -1.28
N PRO A 597 17.45 20.78 -2.17
CA PRO A 597 17.34 21.11 -3.59
C PRO A 597 16.13 20.42 -4.24
N ILE A 598 15.93 19.12 -4.01
CA ILE A 598 14.81 18.35 -4.55
C ILE A 598 13.48 18.98 -4.14
N SER A 599 13.29 19.26 -2.84
CA SER A 599 12.05 19.85 -2.32
C SER A 599 11.80 21.25 -2.86
N ASN A 600 12.84 22.10 -2.91
CA ASN A 600 12.72 23.47 -3.40
C ASN A 600 12.41 23.53 -4.91
N GLU A 601 12.94 22.59 -5.70
CA GLU A 601 12.57 22.45 -7.10
C GLU A 601 11.12 21.99 -7.28
N ILE A 602 10.63 21.06 -6.45
CA ILE A 602 9.23 20.61 -6.45
C ILE A 602 8.29 21.77 -6.13
N ILE A 603 8.60 22.54 -5.08
CA ILE A 603 7.83 23.73 -4.69
C ILE A 603 7.80 24.76 -5.83
N ASN A 604 8.97 25.07 -6.40
CA ASN A 604 9.07 26.02 -7.51
C ASN A 604 8.28 25.56 -8.73
N TYR A 605 8.37 24.28 -9.10
CA TYR A 605 7.63 23.71 -10.22
C TYR A 605 6.11 23.87 -10.03
N TYR A 606 5.60 23.55 -8.85
CA TYR A 606 4.17 23.65 -8.55
C TYR A 606 3.67 25.11 -8.60
N LEU A 607 4.36 26.02 -7.93
CA LEU A 607 3.96 27.42 -7.88
C LEU A 607 4.06 28.14 -9.24
N ASN A 608 5.06 27.80 -10.06
CA ASN A 608 5.15 28.34 -11.41
C ASN A 608 3.98 27.86 -12.28
N LYS A 609 3.59 26.57 -12.17
CA LYS A 609 2.40 26.06 -12.89
C LYS A 609 1.09 26.72 -12.47
N ILE A 610 0.92 27.05 -11.19
CA ILE A 610 -0.27 27.80 -10.74
C ILE A 610 -0.29 29.17 -11.40
N ARG A 611 0.85 29.87 -11.45
CA ARG A 611 0.94 31.20 -12.09
C ARG A 611 0.69 31.17 -13.61
N GLU A 612 1.03 30.08 -14.27
CA GLU A 612 0.76 29.90 -15.71
C GLU A 612 -0.73 29.64 -16.01
N ARG A 613 -1.51 29.19 -15.01
CA ARG A 613 -2.94 28.89 -15.14
C ARG A 613 -3.84 30.08 -14.79
N ASN A 614 -3.33 31.03 -14.01
CA ASN A 614 -4.00 32.29 -13.64
C ASN A 614 -3.56 33.43 -14.56
#